data_ec9c2b6435688ed2914714bb73faaf97
#
_entry.id   ec9c2b6435688ed2914714bb73faaf97
#
_cell.length_a   1.000
_cell.length_b   1.000
_cell.length_c   1.000
_cell.angle_alpha   90.00
_cell.angle_beta   90.00
_cell.angle_gamma   90.00
#
_symmetry.space_group_name_H-M   'P 1'
#
loop_
_entity.id
_entity.type
_entity.pdbx_description
1 polymer ?
#
loop_
_entity_poly.entity_id
_entity_poly.type
_entity_poly.pdbx_seq_one_letter_code
_entity_poly.pdbx_strand_id
1 'polypeptide(L)'
;IRRPPRSTLFPYTTLFRSTGLEIINRYHPGCVVSVDTFRADVAQMCVEEYGVAIINDIAAGEMDPQMFNMIARLGVPYIIMHMQGTPQNMQMNPHYDNLLKEVFLYFSEKVQKLRDLGVKDIILDPGFGFGKTVEHNYQLMNHLEEFSLFELPLLVGISRKSMIYKLLGGTPDDALNGTTVLDTISLLKGADILRVHDVKAAVETVKIVQKMKDSAAF
;
A
#
# COMPACT_ATOMS: atom_id res chain seq x y z
N ILE A 1 -13.64 17.71 -30.76
CA ILE A 1 -14.13 16.54 -29.98
C ILE A 1 -14.62 17.08 -28.65
N ARG A 2 -15.95 17.05 -28.41
CA ARG A 2 -16.53 17.50 -27.13
C ARG A 2 -16.20 16.49 -26.03
N ARG A 3 -15.55 16.96 -24.94
CA ARG A 3 -15.34 16.18 -23.74
C ARG A 3 -16.71 15.77 -23.14
N PRO A 4 -16.90 14.52 -22.67
CA PRO A 4 -18.14 14.12 -22.00
C PRO A 4 -18.34 14.91 -20.69
N PRO A 5 -19.59 15.15 -20.25
CA PRO A 5 -19.85 15.89 -19.02
C PRO A 5 -19.26 15.16 -17.81
N ARG A 6 -18.48 15.88 -17.01
CA ARG A 6 -17.90 15.40 -15.75
C ARG A 6 -19.02 14.97 -14.81
N SER A 7 -18.97 13.73 -14.29
CA SER A 7 -19.95 13.25 -13.36
C SER A 7 -19.94 14.09 -12.07
N THR A 8 -21.12 14.53 -11.63
CA THR A 8 -21.32 15.50 -10.55
C THR A 8 -21.18 14.94 -9.15
N LEU A 9 -20.69 13.70 -8.98
CA LEU A 9 -20.81 12.97 -7.72
C LEU A 9 -19.69 13.20 -6.68
N PHE A 10 -18.55 13.81 -7.01
CA PHE A 10 -17.55 14.25 -6.02
C PHE A 10 -16.59 15.31 -6.63
N PRO A 11 -16.96 16.61 -6.63
CA PRO A 11 -16.18 17.61 -7.36
C PRO A 11 -14.83 17.95 -6.73
N TYR A 12 -14.70 17.89 -5.38
CA TYR A 12 -13.51 18.43 -4.72
C TYR A 12 -12.31 17.48 -4.69
N THR A 13 -12.49 16.22 -4.36
CA THR A 13 -11.36 15.25 -4.28
C THR A 13 -10.80 14.91 -5.67
N THR A 14 -11.64 14.80 -6.67
CA THR A 14 -11.21 14.56 -8.06
C THR A 14 -10.46 15.77 -8.62
N LEU A 15 -10.92 16.99 -8.33
CA LEU A 15 -10.28 18.23 -8.80
C LEU A 15 -8.87 18.41 -8.18
N PHE A 16 -8.71 18.14 -6.89
CA PHE A 16 -7.39 18.22 -6.22
C PHE A 16 -6.40 17.20 -6.76
N ARG A 17 -6.83 15.97 -7.02
CA ARG A 17 -5.96 14.92 -7.55
C ARG A 17 -5.55 15.21 -8.99
N SER A 18 -6.46 15.64 -9.85
CA SER A 18 -6.14 15.99 -11.24
C SER A 18 -5.13 17.14 -11.31
N THR A 19 -5.30 18.20 -10.51
CA THR A 19 -4.35 19.30 -10.45
C THR A 19 -2.96 18.85 -9.97
N GLY A 20 -2.90 17.97 -8.95
CA GLY A 20 -1.64 17.40 -8.47
C GLY A 20 -0.93 16.56 -9.53
N LEU A 21 -1.66 15.71 -10.25
CA LEU A 21 -1.12 14.89 -11.32
C LEU A 21 -0.66 15.74 -12.55
N GLU A 22 -1.40 16.80 -12.89
CA GLU A 22 -0.97 17.75 -13.93
C GLU A 22 0.35 18.42 -13.55
N ILE A 23 0.52 18.84 -12.29
CA ILE A 23 1.76 19.44 -11.79
C ILE A 23 2.91 18.43 -11.86
N ILE A 24 2.71 17.20 -11.38
CA ILE A 24 3.73 16.15 -11.42
C ILE A 24 4.15 15.87 -12.86
N ASN A 25 3.20 15.66 -13.77
CA ASN A 25 3.48 15.39 -15.18
C ASN A 25 4.23 16.54 -15.86
N ARG A 26 3.92 17.79 -15.47
CA ARG A 26 4.56 18.97 -16.04
C ARG A 26 6.00 19.16 -15.57
N TYR A 27 6.25 18.97 -14.28
CA TYR A 27 7.55 19.28 -13.66
C TYR A 27 8.44 18.06 -13.44
N HIS A 28 7.86 16.86 -13.41
CA HIS A 28 8.54 15.58 -13.16
C HIS A 28 8.03 14.47 -14.10
N PRO A 29 8.15 14.63 -15.43
CA PRO A 29 7.52 13.74 -16.42
C PRO A 29 8.02 12.28 -16.40
N GLY A 30 9.13 12.00 -15.69
CA GLY A 30 9.66 10.63 -15.52
C GLY A 30 9.37 10.01 -14.17
N CYS A 31 8.55 10.66 -13.33
CA CYS A 31 8.24 10.15 -12.01
C CYS A 31 7.23 8.99 -12.09
N VAL A 32 7.53 7.88 -11.44
CA VAL A 32 6.57 6.78 -11.25
C VAL A 32 5.58 7.19 -10.17
N VAL A 33 4.31 7.35 -10.56
CA VAL A 33 3.25 7.83 -9.66
C VAL A 33 2.34 6.67 -9.26
N SER A 34 2.11 6.51 -7.96
CA SER A 34 1.08 5.65 -7.39
C SER A 34 -0.07 6.51 -6.86
N VAL A 35 -1.31 6.11 -7.12
CA VAL A 35 -2.51 6.81 -6.62
C VAL A 35 -3.30 5.91 -5.67
N ASP A 36 -3.59 6.45 -4.48
CA ASP A 36 -4.44 5.80 -3.49
C ASP A 36 -5.91 6.01 -3.86
N THR A 37 -6.59 4.96 -4.29
CA THR A 37 -8.04 4.97 -4.54
C THR A 37 -8.64 3.58 -4.46
N PHE A 38 -9.85 3.49 -3.91
CA PHE A 38 -10.69 2.29 -3.92
C PHE A 38 -11.84 2.39 -4.94
N ARG A 39 -11.81 3.40 -5.83
CA ARG A 39 -12.87 3.64 -6.82
C ARG A 39 -12.36 3.38 -8.23
N ALA A 40 -13.08 2.52 -8.95
CA ALA A 40 -12.73 2.11 -10.31
C ALA A 40 -12.73 3.27 -11.31
N ASP A 41 -13.71 4.18 -11.22
CA ASP A 41 -13.79 5.37 -12.10
C ASP A 41 -12.62 6.34 -11.90
N VAL A 42 -12.16 6.50 -10.66
CA VAL A 42 -10.98 7.32 -10.33
C VAL A 42 -9.70 6.64 -10.81
N ALA A 43 -9.57 5.33 -10.62
CA ALA A 43 -8.42 4.56 -11.12
C ALA A 43 -8.31 4.70 -12.65
N GLN A 44 -9.43 4.52 -13.37
CA GLN A 44 -9.50 4.69 -14.81
C GLN A 44 -9.01 6.07 -15.24
N MET A 45 -9.58 7.13 -14.68
CA MET A 45 -9.21 8.52 -15.01
C MET A 45 -7.71 8.77 -14.75
N CYS A 46 -7.19 8.33 -13.59
CA CYS A 46 -5.79 8.54 -13.24
C CYS A 46 -4.83 7.86 -14.22
N VAL A 47 -5.15 6.64 -14.64
CA VAL A 47 -4.30 5.89 -15.58
C VAL A 47 -4.46 6.42 -17.00
N GLU A 48 -5.69 6.55 -17.51
CA GLU A 48 -5.93 6.88 -18.93
C GLU A 48 -5.65 8.35 -19.26
N GLU A 49 -5.93 9.30 -18.33
CA GLU A 49 -5.74 10.73 -18.60
C GLU A 49 -4.40 11.27 -18.10
N TYR A 50 -3.83 10.68 -17.04
CA TYR A 50 -2.62 11.21 -16.38
C TYR A 50 -1.42 10.26 -16.40
N GLY A 51 -1.56 9.05 -16.93
CA GLY A 51 -0.46 8.08 -17.03
C GLY A 51 0.03 7.59 -15.68
N VAL A 52 -0.85 7.51 -14.67
CA VAL A 52 -0.51 6.95 -13.36
C VAL A 52 -0.08 5.51 -13.53
N ALA A 53 1.07 5.16 -12.94
CA ALA A 53 1.71 3.88 -13.15
C ALA A 53 1.19 2.77 -12.22
N ILE A 54 0.72 3.11 -11.02
CA ILE A 54 0.34 2.14 -9.99
C ILE A 54 -0.97 2.59 -9.31
N ILE A 55 -1.89 1.68 -9.08
CA ILE A 55 -3.07 1.91 -8.26
C ILE A 55 -2.89 1.21 -6.91
N ASN A 56 -3.03 1.99 -5.82
CA ASN A 56 -3.00 1.50 -4.45
C ASN A 56 -4.43 1.50 -3.87
N ASP A 57 -4.96 0.32 -3.56
CA ASP A 57 -6.31 0.16 -3.02
C ASP A 57 -6.29 -0.41 -1.61
N ILE A 58 -6.57 0.45 -0.64
CA ILE A 58 -6.62 0.08 0.79
C ILE A 58 -7.73 -0.93 1.13
N ALA A 59 -8.68 -1.13 0.22
CA ALA A 59 -9.83 -2.02 0.41
C ALA A 59 -9.76 -3.28 -0.47
N ALA A 60 -8.74 -3.43 -1.33
CA ALA A 60 -8.57 -4.59 -2.21
C ALA A 60 -9.88 -5.00 -2.93
N GLY A 61 -10.55 -4.02 -3.54
CA GLY A 61 -11.78 -4.21 -4.31
C GLY A 61 -13.06 -4.37 -3.48
N GLU A 62 -13.01 -4.32 -2.15
CA GLU A 62 -14.23 -4.53 -1.33
C GLU A 62 -15.18 -3.33 -1.34
N MET A 63 -14.64 -2.12 -1.53
CA MET A 63 -15.44 -0.88 -1.52
C MET A 63 -16.00 -0.51 -2.91
N ASP A 64 -15.50 -1.13 -3.98
CA ASP A 64 -16.02 -0.97 -5.33
C ASP A 64 -15.94 -2.31 -6.09
N PRO A 65 -17.08 -2.98 -6.35
CA PRO A 65 -17.12 -4.29 -7.01
C PRO A 65 -16.61 -4.25 -8.46
N GLN A 66 -16.46 -3.08 -9.07
CA GLN A 66 -15.92 -2.92 -10.41
C GLN A 66 -14.38 -2.81 -10.43
N MET A 67 -13.73 -2.61 -9.28
CA MET A 67 -12.31 -2.33 -9.20
C MET A 67 -11.46 -3.42 -9.86
N PHE A 68 -11.67 -4.70 -9.56
CA PHE A 68 -10.86 -5.79 -10.11
C PHE A 68 -10.98 -5.89 -11.64
N ASN A 69 -12.19 -5.76 -12.19
CA ASN A 69 -12.39 -5.74 -13.64
C ASN A 69 -11.73 -4.50 -14.27
N MET A 70 -11.77 -3.37 -13.59
CA MET A 70 -11.12 -2.16 -14.05
C MET A 70 -9.60 -2.31 -14.08
N ILE A 71 -8.99 -2.83 -13.03
CA ILE A 71 -7.54 -3.10 -12.98
C ILE A 71 -7.11 -4.08 -14.06
N ALA A 72 -7.87 -5.16 -14.27
CA ALA A 72 -7.61 -6.12 -15.35
C ALA A 72 -7.62 -5.45 -16.74
N ARG A 73 -8.53 -4.50 -16.96
CA ARG A 73 -8.60 -3.72 -18.19
C ARG A 73 -7.46 -2.73 -18.35
N LEU A 74 -7.08 -2.05 -17.27
CA LEU A 74 -6.03 -1.02 -17.27
C LEU A 74 -4.63 -1.62 -17.43
N GLY A 75 -4.40 -2.86 -16.93
CA GLY A 75 -3.13 -3.56 -17.05
C GLY A 75 -1.97 -2.90 -16.29
N VAL A 76 -2.27 -2.18 -15.20
CA VAL A 76 -1.27 -1.53 -14.34
C VAL A 76 -1.03 -2.33 -13.06
N PRO A 77 0.15 -2.24 -12.45
CA PRO A 77 0.43 -2.77 -11.12
C PRO A 77 -0.62 -2.32 -10.09
N TYR A 78 -1.07 -3.28 -9.29
CA TYR A 78 -2.14 -3.08 -8.32
C TYR A 78 -1.71 -3.52 -6.93
N ILE A 79 -1.69 -2.56 -5.99
CA ILE A 79 -1.40 -2.81 -4.59
C ILE A 79 -2.72 -3.13 -3.89
N ILE A 80 -2.80 -4.31 -3.30
CA ILE A 80 -3.92 -4.74 -2.46
C ILE A 80 -3.50 -4.76 -1.00
N MET A 81 -4.31 -4.14 -0.14
CA MET A 81 -4.01 -4.04 1.28
C MET A 81 -5.05 -4.81 2.12
N HIS A 82 -4.59 -5.44 3.20
CA HIS A 82 -5.45 -6.04 4.19
C HIS A 82 -5.93 -5.02 5.22
N MET A 83 -7.24 -4.90 5.37
CA MET A 83 -7.90 -4.10 6.40
C MET A 83 -9.08 -4.87 6.99
N GLN A 84 -9.22 -4.89 8.32
CA GLN A 84 -10.43 -5.36 8.98
C GLN A 84 -11.37 -4.18 9.23
N GLY A 85 -12.63 -4.29 8.79
CA GLY A 85 -13.61 -3.20 8.90
C GLY A 85 -13.48 -2.15 7.79
N THR A 86 -13.89 -0.93 8.08
CA THR A 86 -13.82 0.23 7.17
C THR A 86 -12.93 1.31 7.77
N PRO A 87 -12.46 2.30 7.00
CA PRO A 87 -11.66 3.41 7.53
C PRO A 87 -12.30 4.14 8.71
N GLN A 88 -13.65 4.13 8.79
CA GLN A 88 -14.40 4.79 9.85
C GLN A 88 -14.46 3.98 11.15
N ASN A 89 -14.44 2.65 11.07
CA ASN A 89 -14.64 1.77 12.24
C ASN A 89 -13.49 0.79 12.52
N MET A 90 -12.50 0.69 11.65
CA MET A 90 -11.38 -0.27 11.74
C MET A 90 -10.58 -0.21 13.06
N GLN A 91 -10.63 0.91 13.79
CA GLN A 91 -9.95 1.07 15.07
C GLN A 91 -10.85 0.72 16.27
N MET A 92 -12.13 0.41 16.03
CA MET A 92 -13.09 0.08 17.07
C MET A 92 -13.03 -1.41 17.38
N ASN A 93 -12.10 -1.79 18.28
CA ASN A 93 -11.95 -3.15 18.78
C ASN A 93 -11.64 -4.22 17.70
N PRO A 94 -10.51 -4.09 16.96
CA PRO A 94 -10.11 -5.09 15.98
C PRO A 94 -9.84 -6.44 16.69
N HIS A 95 -10.46 -7.51 16.18
CA HIS A 95 -10.37 -8.85 16.76
C HIS A 95 -10.06 -9.88 15.67
N TYR A 96 -9.14 -10.79 15.97
CA TYR A 96 -8.76 -11.92 15.12
C TYR A 96 -8.72 -13.18 16.01
N ASP A 97 -9.32 -14.27 15.57
CA ASP A 97 -9.12 -15.58 16.19
C ASP A 97 -7.70 -16.10 15.91
N ASN A 98 -7.25 -15.88 14.67
CA ASN A 98 -5.88 -16.13 14.25
C ASN A 98 -5.47 -15.12 13.17
N LEU A 99 -4.76 -14.08 13.59
CA LEU A 99 -4.37 -12.95 12.72
C LEU A 99 -3.70 -13.41 11.42
N LEU A 100 -2.67 -14.25 11.52
CA LEU A 100 -1.90 -14.65 10.34
C LEU A 100 -2.75 -15.47 9.38
N LYS A 101 -3.46 -16.47 9.90
CA LYS A 101 -4.35 -17.30 9.09
C LYS A 101 -5.40 -16.46 8.34
N GLU A 102 -6.03 -15.51 9.01
CA GLU A 102 -7.06 -14.66 8.43
C GLU A 102 -6.50 -13.73 7.36
N VAL A 103 -5.35 -13.10 7.63
CA VAL A 103 -4.66 -12.26 6.66
C VAL A 103 -4.22 -13.04 5.42
N PHE A 104 -3.68 -14.25 5.61
CA PHE A 104 -3.24 -15.10 4.50
C PHE A 104 -4.40 -15.61 3.66
N LEU A 105 -5.50 -16.03 4.28
CA LEU A 105 -6.73 -16.42 3.56
C LEU A 105 -7.28 -15.25 2.75
N TYR A 106 -7.34 -14.06 3.35
CA TYR A 106 -7.78 -12.84 2.65
C TYR A 106 -6.97 -12.60 1.36
N PHE A 107 -5.62 -12.61 1.47
CA PHE A 107 -4.78 -12.42 0.29
C PHE A 107 -4.91 -13.56 -0.72
N SER A 108 -4.99 -14.81 -0.27
CA SER A 108 -5.18 -15.97 -1.16
C SER A 108 -6.42 -15.82 -2.03
N GLU A 109 -7.54 -15.42 -1.45
CA GLU A 109 -8.79 -15.20 -2.19
C GLU A 109 -8.69 -14.02 -3.16
N LYS A 110 -8.09 -12.90 -2.74
CA LYS A 110 -7.97 -11.70 -3.59
C LYS A 110 -7.02 -11.93 -4.75
N VAL A 111 -5.85 -12.53 -4.49
CA VAL A 111 -4.86 -12.86 -5.51
C VAL A 111 -5.44 -13.84 -6.53
N GLN A 112 -6.17 -14.88 -6.08
CA GLN A 112 -6.80 -15.83 -6.99
C GLN A 112 -7.80 -15.13 -7.92
N LYS A 113 -8.70 -14.30 -7.37
CA LYS A 113 -9.68 -13.54 -8.16
C LYS A 113 -9.01 -12.61 -9.19
N LEU A 114 -7.93 -11.93 -8.82
CA LEU A 114 -7.19 -11.06 -9.73
C LEU A 114 -6.48 -11.85 -10.83
N ARG A 115 -5.88 -12.99 -10.49
CA ARG A 115 -5.24 -13.90 -11.47
C ARG A 115 -6.25 -14.49 -12.45
N ASP A 116 -7.44 -14.86 -11.98
CA ASP A 116 -8.54 -15.36 -12.84
C ASP A 116 -9.00 -14.29 -13.84
N LEU A 117 -8.90 -13.01 -13.51
CA LEU A 117 -9.15 -11.88 -14.39
C LEU A 117 -7.94 -11.49 -15.27
N GLY A 118 -6.81 -12.20 -15.16
CA GLY A 118 -5.60 -11.97 -15.95
C GLY A 118 -4.69 -10.83 -15.43
N VAL A 119 -4.91 -10.34 -14.21
CA VAL A 119 -4.01 -9.34 -13.58
C VAL A 119 -2.69 -10.02 -13.22
N LYS A 120 -1.58 -9.45 -13.72
CA LYS A 120 -0.23 -10.01 -13.54
C LYS A 120 0.55 -9.36 -12.40
N ASP A 121 0.48 -8.04 -12.33
CA ASP A 121 1.32 -7.24 -11.44
C ASP A 121 0.54 -6.88 -10.16
N ILE A 122 0.60 -7.78 -9.19
CA ILE A 122 -0.04 -7.65 -7.88
C ILE A 122 1.04 -7.41 -6.84
N ILE A 123 0.81 -6.44 -5.94
CA ILE A 123 1.70 -6.10 -4.82
C ILE A 123 0.88 -6.24 -3.53
N LEU A 124 1.44 -6.91 -2.52
CA LEU A 124 0.77 -7.09 -1.24
C LEU A 124 1.17 -6.00 -0.25
N ASP A 125 0.21 -5.41 0.47
CA ASP A 125 0.44 -4.58 1.65
C ASP A 125 -0.25 -5.22 2.86
N PRO A 126 0.47 -5.71 3.88
CA PRO A 126 -0.11 -6.32 5.08
C PRO A 126 -1.05 -5.40 5.87
N GLY A 127 -1.06 -4.11 5.59
CA GLY A 127 -1.97 -3.13 6.18
C GLY A 127 -1.66 -2.85 7.65
N PHE A 128 -0.40 -2.57 7.98
CA PHE A 128 -0.02 -2.14 9.33
C PHE A 128 -0.85 -0.93 9.76
N GLY A 129 -1.45 -1.00 10.96
CA GLY A 129 -2.29 0.06 11.51
C GLY A 129 -3.74 0.09 11.00
N PHE A 130 -4.13 -0.77 10.05
CA PHE A 130 -5.48 -0.85 9.52
C PHE A 130 -6.24 -2.03 10.15
N GLY A 131 -7.16 -1.73 11.09
CA GLY A 131 -7.91 -2.75 11.80
C GLY A 131 -7.03 -3.70 12.64
N LYS A 132 -5.98 -3.17 13.29
CA LYS A 132 -5.00 -3.95 14.06
C LYS A 132 -4.59 -3.20 15.33
N THR A 133 -4.50 -3.92 16.45
CA THR A 133 -3.92 -3.40 17.70
C THR A 133 -2.40 -3.21 17.57
N VAL A 134 -1.75 -2.64 18.57
CA VAL A 134 -0.28 -2.56 18.61
C VAL A 134 0.31 -3.96 18.56
N GLU A 135 -0.22 -4.89 19.36
CA GLU A 135 0.22 -6.30 19.45
C GLU A 135 0.03 -7.01 18.11
N HIS A 136 -1.12 -6.86 17.46
CA HIS A 136 -1.37 -7.43 16.13
C HIS A 136 -0.36 -6.93 15.09
N ASN A 137 0.01 -5.65 15.13
CA ASN A 137 1.02 -5.12 14.22
C ASN A 137 2.41 -5.72 14.47
N TYR A 138 2.82 -5.89 15.73
CA TYR A 138 4.11 -6.54 16.04
C TYR A 138 4.09 -8.04 15.75
N GLN A 139 2.97 -8.72 15.96
CA GLN A 139 2.81 -10.12 15.54
C GLN A 139 2.96 -10.24 14.02
N LEU A 140 2.30 -9.39 13.25
CA LEU A 140 2.41 -9.36 11.79
C LEU A 140 3.84 -9.06 11.33
N MET A 141 4.53 -8.09 11.96
CA MET A 141 5.93 -7.77 11.66
C MET A 141 6.86 -8.96 11.97
N ASN A 142 6.60 -9.69 13.05
CA ASN A 142 7.41 -10.85 13.41
C ASN A 142 7.33 -11.99 12.39
N HIS A 143 6.24 -12.08 11.65
CA HIS A 143 5.97 -13.11 10.63
C HIS A 143 5.96 -12.57 9.19
N LEU A 144 6.60 -11.43 8.96
CA LEU A 144 6.54 -10.74 7.67
C LEU A 144 7.17 -11.56 6.54
N GLU A 145 8.23 -12.34 6.82
CA GLU A 145 8.89 -13.22 5.86
C GLU A 145 7.99 -14.32 5.29
N GLU A 146 6.92 -14.67 6.00
CA GLU A 146 5.97 -15.70 5.53
C GLU A 146 5.16 -15.25 4.31
N PHE A 147 5.08 -13.92 4.04
CA PHE A 147 4.45 -13.41 2.82
C PHE A 147 5.18 -13.84 1.54
N SER A 148 6.42 -14.30 1.63
CA SER A 148 7.16 -14.91 0.51
C SER A 148 6.42 -16.11 -0.11
N LEU A 149 5.51 -16.77 0.61
CA LEU A 149 4.65 -17.85 0.12
C LEU A 149 3.75 -17.44 -1.07
N PHE A 150 3.46 -16.17 -1.22
CA PHE A 150 2.66 -15.68 -2.34
C PHE A 150 3.46 -15.49 -3.62
N GLU A 151 4.80 -15.45 -3.53
CA GLU A 151 5.70 -15.14 -4.66
C GLU A 151 5.34 -13.82 -5.35
N LEU A 152 4.93 -12.82 -4.56
CA LEU A 152 4.53 -11.49 -4.98
C LEU A 152 5.33 -10.43 -4.23
N PRO A 153 5.58 -9.25 -4.85
CA PRO A 153 6.23 -8.15 -4.17
C PRO A 153 5.46 -7.71 -2.92
N LEU A 154 6.21 -7.37 -1.87
CA LEU A 154 5.67 -6.95 -0.57
C LEU A 154 5.97 -5.48 -0.32
N LEU A 155 4.90 -4.68 -0.16
CA LEU A 155 4.98 -3.29 0.26
C LEU A 155 4.72 -3.19 1.77
N VAL A 156 5.58 -2.45 2.47
CA VAL A 156 5.42 -2.17 3.90
C VAL A 156 5.29 -0.67 4.14
N GLY A 157 4.19 -0.27 4.77
CA GLY A 157 3.91 1.12 5.15
C GLY A 157 3.74 1.26 6.65
N ILE A 158 4.85 1.43 7.40
CA ILE A 158 4.82 1.58 8.88
C ILE A 158 5.19 2.98 9.34
N SER A 159 5.61 3.85 8.44
CA SER A 159 6.18 5.17 8.74
C SER A 159 5.25 6.00 9.64
N ARG A 160 5.78 6.42 10.79
CA ARG A 160 5.12 7.25 11.81
C ARG A 160 3.78 6.71 12.33
N LYS A 161 3.54 5.39 12.18
CA LYS A 161 2.29 4.76 12.63
C LYS A 161 2.22 4.56 14.13
N SER A 162 1.00 4.43 14.63
CA SER A 162 0.69 4.34 16.07
C SER A 162 1.36 3.18 16.78
N MET A 163 1.67 2.08 16.08
CA MET A 163 2.43 0.97 16.65
C MET A 163 3.82 1.41 17.16
N ILE A 164 4.41 2.45 16.57
CA ILE A 164 5.71 3.00 16.97
C ILE A 164 5.54 3.94 18.15
N TYR A 165 4.84 5.06 17.96
CA TYR A 165 4.81 6.11 18.98
C TYR A 165 4.01 5.73 20.23
N LYS A 166 2.99 4.85 20.14
CA LYS A 166 2.30 4.35 21.33
C LYS A 166 3.20 3.44 22.18
N LEU A 167 4.02 2.61 21.55
CA LEU A 167 4.99 1.77 22.27
C LEU A 167 6.06 2.61 22.96
N LEU A 168 6.55 3.66 22.29
CA LEU A 168 7.65 4.49 22.79
C LEU A 168 7.19 5.64 23.69
N GLY A 169 5.88 5.86 23.85
CA GLY A 169 5.32 6.92 24.68
C GLY A 169 5.44 8.33 24.09
N GLY A 170 5.50 8.42 22.74
CA GLY A 170 5.64 9.68 22.02
C GLY A 170 4.46 10.03 21.12
N THR A 171 4.72 10.85 20.11
CA THR A 171 3.81 11.32 19.07
C THR A 171 4.29 10.87 17.69
N PRO A 172 3.50 11.06 16.62
CA PRO A 172 3.97 10.78 15.25
C PRO A 172 5.25 11.53 14.87
N ASP A 173 5.48 12.73 15.44
CA ASP A 173 6.68 13.54 15.17
C ASP A 173 7.94 12.93 15.78
N ASP A 174 7.82 12.19 16.88
CA ASP A 174 8.91 11.49 17.55
C ASP A 174 9.24 10.12 16.92
N ALA A 175 8.46 9.67 15.94
CA ALA A 175 8.47 8.30 15.44
C ALA A 175 9.54 8.01 14.37
N LEU A 176 10.40 8.97 14.00
CA LEU A 176 11.38 8.77 12.91
C LEU A 176 12.36 7.64 13.22
N ASN A 177 12.96 7.61 14.41
CA ASN A 177 13.89 6.56 14.79
C ASN A 177 13.23 5.18 14.78
N GLY A 178 12.03 5.05 15.36
CA GLY A 178 11.28 3.80 15.35
C GLY A 178 10.86 3.37 13.95
N THR A 179 10.55 4.34 13.06
CA THR A 179 10.30 4.09 11.64
C THR A 179 11.53 3.47 10.98
N THR A 180 12.71 4.07 11.14
CA THR A 180 13.96 3.56 10.56
C THR A 180 14.30 2.14 11.05
N VAL A 181 14.09 1.86 12.35
CA VAL A 181 14.28 0.51 12.92
C VAL A 181 13.35 -0.50 12.26
N LEU A 182 12.05 -0.19 12.15
CA LEU A 182 11.08 -1.13 11.56
C LEU A 182 11.21 -1.22 10.04
N ASP A 183 11.60 -0.16 9.33
CA ASP A 183 11.95 -0.23 7.91
C ASP A 183 13.14 -1.15 7.66
N THR A 184 14.17 -1.09 8.52
CA THR A 184 15.31 -2.02 8.46
C THR A 184 14.87 -3.46 8.65
N ILE A 185 14.06 -3.73 9.68
CA ILE A 185 13.51 -5.07 9.95
C ILE A 185 12.66 -5.54 8.77
N SER A 186 11.81 -4.68 8.21
CA SER A 186 10.98 -5.01 7.07
C SER A 186 11.78 -5.45 5.85
N LEU A 187 12.85 -4.71 5.51
CA LEU A 187 13.76 -5.07 4.41
C LEU A 187 14.50 -6.38 4.65
N LEU A 188 14.89 -6.66 5.89
CA LEU A 188 15.53 -7.92 6.25
C LEU A 188 14.56 -9.10 6.17
N LYS A 189 13.27 -8.87 6.42
CA LYS A 189 12.20 -9.85 6.36
C LYS A 189 11.50 -9.93 4.99
N GLY A 190 12.08 -9.34 3.94
CA GLY A 190 11.62 -9.55 2.57
C GLY A 190 10.71 -8.46 1.99
N ALA A 191 10.57 -7.30 2.63
CA ALA A 191 9.89 -6.18 1.98
C ALA A 191 10.67 -5.70 0.75
N ASP A 192 9.96 -5.52 -0.36
CA ASP A 192 10.50 -5.02 -1.63
C ASP A 192 10.30 -3.50 -1.76
N ILE A 193 9.23 -2.98 -1.17
CA ILE A 193 8.83 -1.57 -1.26
C ILE A 193 8.55 -1.02 0.14
N LEU A 194 9.15 0.13 0.45
CA LEU A 194 8.83 0.89 1.66
C LEU A 194 7.99 2.12 1.31
N ARG A 195 6.83 2.28 1.96
CA ARG A 195 6.00 3.48 1.86
C ARG A 195 6.23 4.38 3.05
N VAL A 196 6.89 5.52 2.82
CA VAL A 196 7.44 6.36 3.89
C VAL A 196 7.09 7.83 3.73
N HIS A 197 7.16 8.59 4.84
CA HIS A 197 7.09 10.05 4.86
C HIS A 197 8.51 10.66 4.78
N ASP A 198 9.49 10.01 5.41
CA ASP A 198 10.86 10.51 5.59
C ASP A 198 11.79 9.89 4.54
N VAL A 199 11.70 10.37 3.29
CA VAL A 199 12.37 9.78 2.13
C VAL A 199 13.88 9.65 2.32
N LYS A 200 14.57 10.68 2.87
CA LYS A 200 16.02 10.64 3.07
C LYS A 200 16.43 9.48 3.98
N ALA A 201 15.78 9.36 5.15
CA ALA A 201 16.08 8.29 6.11
C ALA A 201 15.81 6.90 5.52
N ALA A 202 14.71 6.74 4.74
CA ALA A 202 14.41 5.48 4.07
C ALA A 202 15.45 5.12 3.00
N VAL A 203 15.89 6.08 2.19
CA VAL A 203 16.96 5.85 1.19
C VAL A 203 18.27 5.44 1.86
N GLU A 204 18.65 6.05 2.97
CA GLU A 204 19.82 5.67 3.75
C GLU A 204 19.69 4.24 4.27
N THR A 205 18.50 3.89 4.82
CA THR A 205 18.18 2.53 5.30
C THR A 205 18.32 1.49 4.18
N VAL A 206 17.69 1.74 3.03
CA VAL A 206 17.75 0.84 1.87
C VAL A 206 19.21 0.61 1.43
N LYS A 207 20.01 1.68 1.32
CA LYS A 207 21.43 1.57 0.92
C LYS A 207 22.25 0.73 1.90
N ILE A 208 22.04 0.90 3.21
CA ILE A 208 22.76 0.14 4.24
C ILE A 208 22.37 -1.34 4.18
N VAL A 209 21.07 -1.65 4.14
CA VAL A 209 20.59 -3.04 4.06
C VAL A 209 21.02 -3.72 2.77
N GLN A 210 20.96 -3.02 1.63
CA GLN A 210 21.43 -3.57 0.36
C GLN A 210 22.90 -3.90 0.42
N LYS A 211 23.74 -2.98 0.92
CA LYS A 211 25.19 -3.22 1.07
C LYS A 211 25.49 -4.41 1.95
N MET A 212 24.73 -4.58 3.02
CA MET A 212 24.88 -5.74 3.91
C MET A 212 24.52 -7.04 3.19
N LYS A 213 23.38 -7.08 2.45
CA LYS A 213 22.96 -8.26 1.66
C LYS A 213 24.00 -8.62 0.59
N ASP A 214 24.54 -7.63 -0.14
CA ASP A 214 25.56 -7.83 -1.17
C ASP A 214 26.87 -8.39 -0.57
N SER A 215 27.18 -8.07 0.69
CA SER A 215 28.38 -8.54 1.37
C SER A 215 28.25 -9.96 1.95
N ALA A 216 27.05 -10.49 2.04
CA ALA A 216 26.80 -11.87 2.51
C ALA A 216 26.96 -12.93 1.40
N ALA A 217 27.21 -12.52 0.16
CA ALA A 217 27.35 -13.39 -1.02
C ALA A 217 28.77 -13.94 -1.25
N PHE A 218 29.60 -14.04 -0.17
CA PHE A 218 30.95 -14.62 -0.21
C PHE A 218 31.05 -15.84 0.70
#